data_cb7a4d29571146cc69e66fcb9f3ada3f
#
_entry.id   cb7a4d29571146cc69e66fcb9f3ada3f
#
_cell.length_a   1.000
_cell.length_b   1.000
_cell.length_c   1.000
_cell.angle_alpha   90.00
_cell.angle_beta   90.00
_cell.angle_gamma   90.00
#
_symmetry.space_group_name_H-M   'P 1'
#
loop_
_entity.id
_entity.type
_entity.pdbx_description
1 polymer ?
#
loop_
_entity_poly.entity_id
_entity_poly.type
_entity_poly.pdbx_seq_one_letter_code
_entity_poly.pdbx_strand_id
1 'polypeptide(L)'
;MLSVIIATHESERALVPTLAALVPGAAAGLIGEVVIADAASRDATADVAEIAGCRFISSNDALGVRLNASATSTRSPWLMFLRAGAVPQPGWIDAADHFMQSTDVLGGAARAAVFRPPGAVDHLRPTLGEVFALLRSAWGSGPGPDQGLLISRQLYEAVGGHPPGANAETALLHRLGRRRIAMLPVAVTLTRKDN
;
A
#
# COMPACT_ATOMS: atom_id res chain seq x y z
N MET A 1 0.41 -6.06 14.52
CA MET A 1 0.24 -4.60 14.38
C MET A 1 0.92 -4.11 13.11
N LEU A 2 0.32 -3.15 12.45
CA LEU A 2 0.66 -2.62 11.15
C LEU A 2 0.88 -1.10 11.22
N SER A 3 1.97 -0.58 10.64
CA SER A 3 2.12 0.85 10.34
C SER A 3 1.76 1.08 8.88
N VAL A 4 0.86 2.01 8.61
CA VAL A 4 0.47 2.41 7.25
C VAL A 4 1.25 3.68 6.88
N ILE A 5 1.89 3.66 5.71
CA ILE A 5 2.64 4.80 5.18
C ILE A 5 1.97 5.23 3.88
N ILE A 6 1.52 6.47 3.81
CA ILE A 6 0.80 7.02 2.66
C ILE A 6 1.66 8.09 1.99
N ALA A 7 2.03 7.86 0.73
CA ALA A 7 2.70 8.87 -0.07
C ALA A 7 1.71 9.94 -0.54
N THR A 8 2.04 11.21 -0.31
CA THR A 8 1.19 12.35 -0.71
C THR A 8 1.99 13.41 -1.47
N HIS A 9 1.29 14.14 -2.35
CA HIS A 9 1.71 15.37 -2.98
C HIS A 9 0.50 16.09 -3.54
N GLU A 10 0.14 17.27 -2.97
CA GLU A 10 -1.07 18.02 -3.32
C GLU A 10 -2.30 17.08 -3.33
N SER A 11 -2.58 16.45 -2.18
CA SER A 11 -3.47 15.29 -2.13
C SER A 11 -4.62 15.44 -1.13
N GLU A 12 -5.00 16.67 -0.75
CA GLU A 12 -6.05 16.94 0.25
C GLU A 12 -7.34 16.11 0.01
N ARG A 13 -7.86 16.15 -1.23
CA ARG A 13 -9.09 15.44 -1.60
C ARG A 13 -8.90 13.93 -1.72
N ALA A 14 -7.78 13.50 -2.27
CA ALA A 14 -7.49 12.09 -2.48
C ALA A 14 -7.16 11.36 -1.18
N LEU A 15 -6.60 12.05 -0.19
CA LEU A 15 -6.22 11.48 1.09
C LEU A 15 -7.45 11.09 1.94
N VAL A 16 -8.53 11.88 1.89
CA VAL A 16 -9.75 11.65 2.69
C VAL A 16 -10.34 10.25 2.50
N PRO A 17 -10.68 9.79 1.26
CA PRO A 17 -11.24 8.45 1.08
C PRO A 17 -10.25 7.33 1.45
N THR A 18 -8.95 7.54 1.28
CA THR A 18 -7.93 6.58 1.73
C THR A 18 -7.97 6.42 3.25
N LEU A 19 -7.95 7.54 3.99
CA LEU A 19 -8.02 7.51 5.45
C LEU A 19 -9.34 6.92 5.95
N ALA A 20 -10.47 7.28 5.33
CA ALA A 20 -11.78 6.74 5.69
C ALA A 20 -11.82 5.20 5.57
N ALA A 21 -11.20 4.62 4.53
CA ALA A 21 -11.12 3.18 4.36
C ALA A 21 -10.21 2.48 5.39
N LEU A 22 -9.31 3.23 6.05
CA LEU A 22 -8.41 2.70 7.09
C LEU A 22 -9.01 2.75 8.50
N VAL A 23 -10.03 3.59 8.74
CA VAL A 23 -10.67 3.75 10.05
C VAL A 23 -11.09 2.41 10.67
N PRO A 24 -11.78 1.49 9.97
CA PRO A 24 -12.16 0.20 10.55
C PRO A 24 -10.96 -0.63 11.00
N GLY A 25 -9.82 -0.56 10.28
CA GLY A 25 -8.59 -1.26 10.65
C GLY A 25 -7.93 -0.68 11.90
N ALA A 26 -8.01 0.63 12.10
CA ALA A 26 -7.57 1.28 13.33
C ALA A 26 -8.49 0.90 14.50
N ALA A 27 -9.80 0.94 14.31
CA ALA A 27 -10.79 0.55 15.32
C ALA A 27 -10.67 -0.92 15.74
N ALA A 28 -10.28 -1.81 14.82
CA ALA A 28 -10.01 -3.23 15.07
C ALA A 28 -8.64 -3.48 15.74
N GLY A 29 -7.81 -2.45 15.94
CA GLY A 29 -6.47 -2.57 16.53
C GLY A 29 -5.42 -3.21 15.60
N LEU A 30 -5.76 -3.40 14.32
CA LEU A 30 -4.81 -3.89 13.32
C LEU A 30 -3.77 -2.83 12.98
N ILE A 31 -4.21 -1.57 12.75
CA ILE A 31 -3.35 -0.42 12.48
C ILE A 31 -2.91 0.20 13.80
N GLY A 32 -1.61 0.27 14.03
CA GLY A 32 -1.02 0.96 15.18
C GLY A 32 -0.77 2.44 14.94
N GLU A 33 -0.43 2.80 13.72
CA GLU A 33 -0.16 4.19 13.32
C GLU A 33 -0.33 4.39 11.81
N VAL A 34 -0.63 5.62 11.42
CA VAL A 34 -0.63 6.07 10.03
C VAL A 34 0.38 7.22 9.90
N VAL A 35 1.28 7.09 8.93
CA VAL A 35 2.30 8.11 8.62
C VAL A 35 2.07 8.65 7.21
N ILE A 36 1.97 9.94 7.09
CA ILE A 36 1.89 10.63 5.82
C ILE A 36 3.30 11.04 5.39
N ALA A 37 3.77 10.47 4.27
CA ALA A 37 5.08 10.77 3.67
C ALA A 37 4.90 11.82 2.57
N ASP A 38 4.83 13.08 2.95
CA ASP A 38 4.43 14.18 2.10
C ASP A 38 5.59 14.78 1.28
N ALA A 39 5.29 15.24 0.07
CA ALA A 39 6.24 15.88 -0.85
C ALA A 39 6.14 17.42 -0.80
N ALA A 40 6.17 18.01 0.39
CA ALA A 40 6.06 19.44 0.63
C ALA A 40 4.84 20.07 -0.04
N SER A 41 3.67 19.44 0.16
CA SER A 41 2.37 19.94 -0.30
C SER A 41 2.07 21.33 0.25
N ARG A 42 1.36 22.13 -0.54
CA ARG A 42 0.94 23.48 -0.19
C ARG A 42 -0.57 23.62 -0.03
N ASP A 43 -1.30 22.55 -0.37
CA ASP A 43 -2.75 22.42 -0.17
C ASP A 43 -3.04 22.00 1.29
N ALA A 44 -4.31 21.70 1.61
CA ALA A 44 -4.72 21.28 2.94
C ALA A 44 -4.36 19.82 3.29
N THR A 45 -3.40 19.19 2.59
CA THR A 45 -2.98 17.80 2.89
C THR A 45 -2.49 17.66 4.35
N ALA A 46 -1.76 18.65 4.87
CA ALA A 46 -1.28 18.65 6.25
C ALA A 46 -2.44 18.71 7.26
N ASP A 47 -3.42 19.59 7.01
CA ASP A 47 -4.59 19.77 7.88
C ASP A 47 -5.43 18.49 7.93
N VAL A 48 -5.65 17.85 6.77
CA VAL A 48 -6.35 16.55 6.69
C VAL A 48 -5.63 15.48 7.49
N ALA A 49 -4.31 15.42 7.41
CA ALA A 49 -3.51 14.46 8.16
C ALA A 49 -3.59 14.69 9.67
N GLU A 50 -3.52 15.95 10.12
CA GLU A 50 -3.62 16.33 11.53
C GLU A 50 -5.00 16.02 12.11
N ILE A 51 -6.08 16.41 11.42
CA ILE A 51 -7.45 16.13 11.84
C ILE A 51 -7.71 14.62 11.98
N ALA A 52 -7.10 13.82 11.09
CA ALA A 52 -7.21 12.37 11.14
C ALA A 52 -6.30 11.69 12.18
N GLY A 53 -5.49 12.45 12.92
CA GLY A 53 -4.55 11.92 13.91
C GLY A 53 -3.37 11.18 13.32
N CYS A 54 -3.02 11.46 12.06
CA CYS A 54 -1.87 10.87 11.40
C CYS A 54 -0.58 11.60 11.76
N ARG A 55 0.52 10.87 11.77
CA ARG A 55 1.84 11.49 11.84
C ARG A 55 2.24 12.02 10.47
N PHE A 56 2.49 13.31 10.38
CA PHE A 56 2.83 13.99 9.14
C PHE A 56 4.35 14.23 9.04
N ILE A 57 4.97 13.77 7.96
CA ILE A 57 6.39 13.96 7.65
C ILE A 57 6.49 14.53 6.25
N SER A 58 6.90 15.80 6.16
CA SER A 58 7.04 16.50 4.89
C SER A 58 8.50 16.75 4.54
N SER A 59 8.86 16.52 3.28
CA SER A 59 10.20 16.73 2.75
C SER A 59 10.17 16.89 1.23
N ASN A 60 11.09 17.67 0.69
CA ASN A 60 11.31 17.80 -0.77
C ASN A 60 12.16 16.65 -1.35
N ASP A 61 12.52 15.66 -0.55
CA ASP A 61 13.30 14.52 -1.00
C ASP A 61 12.55 13.66 -2.02
N ALA A 62 13.30 12.89 -2.79
CA ALA A 62 12.71 11.91 -3.72
C ALA A 62 11.82 10.91 -2.98
N LEU A 63 10.78 10.39 -3.66
CA LEU A 63 9.78 9.49 -3.10
C LEU A 63 10.38 8.34 -2.28
N GLY A 64 11.42 7.68 -2.81
CA GLY A 64 12.04 6.55 -2.12
C GLY A 64 12.70 6.93 -0.80
N VAL A 65 13.32 8.11 -0.73
CA VAL A 65 13.92 8.63 0.51
C VAL A 65 12.83 8.89 1.56
N ARG A 66 11.74 9.56 1.18
CA ARG A 66 10.60 9.84 2.06
C ARG A 66 9.94 8.57 2.59
N LEU A 67 9.67 7.60 1.71
CA LEU A 67 9.06 6.32 2.10
C LEU A 67 9.97 5.52 3.03
N ASN A 68 11.27 5.49 2.74
CA ASN A 68 12.24 4.78 3.59
C ASN A 68 12.40 5.45 4.96
N ALA A 69 12.51 6.77 5.01
CA ALA A 69 12.58 7.54 6.26
C ALA A 69 11.30 7.33 7.10
N SER A 70 10.12 7.37 6.46
CA SER A 70 8.86 7.11 7.13
C SER A 70 8.79 5.68 7.70
N ALA A 71 9.19 4.67 6.92
CA ALA A 71 9.24 3.28 7.38
C ALA A 71 10.18 3.10 8.58
N THR A 72 11.38 3.68 8.52
CA THR A 72 12.37 3.62 9.60
C THR A 72 11.88 4.31 10.87
N SER A 73 11.04 5.32 10.76
CA SER A 73 10.48 6.06 11.90
C SER A 73 9.35 5.31 12.62
N THR A 74 8.81 4.22 12.05
CA THR A 74 7.76 3.38 12.64
C THR A 74 8.36 2.17 13.37
N ARG A 75 7.53 1.51 14.23
CA ARG A 75 8.01 0.37 15.03
C ARG A 75 7.22 -0.92 14.81
N SER A 76 6.12 -0.87 14.07
CA SER A 76 5.29 -2.06 13.83
C SER A 76 6.07 -3.13 13.05
N PRO A 77 5.83 -4.43 13.32
CA PRO A 77 6.47 -5.52 12.60
C PRO A 77 6.03 -5.64 11.14
N TRP A 78 4.90 -5.01 10.79
CA TRP A 78 4.36 -4.97 9.44
C TRP A 78 4.21 -3.55 8.93
N LEU A 79 4.44 -3.36 7.63
CA LEU A 79 4.34 -2.10 6.92
C LEU A 79 3.36 -2.24 5.76
N MET A 80 2.50 -1.24 5.59
CA MET A 80 1.64 -1.10 4.41
C MET A 80 1.94 0.24 3.74
N PHE A 81 2.32 0.20 2.48
CA PHE A 81 2.55 1.39 1.67
C PHE A 81 1.36 1.61 0.75
N LEU A 82 0.82 2.80 0.77
CA LEU A 82 -0.28 3.24 -0.08
C LEU A 82 0.07 4.60 -0.71
N ARG A 83 -0.64 4.95 -1.77
CA ARG A 83 -0.69 6.31 -2.30
C ARG A 83 -2.00 6.97 -1.89
N ALA A 84 -2.02 8.29 -1.73
CA ALA A 84 -3.27 9.01 -1.57
C ALA A 84 -4.20 8.73 -2.76
N GLY A 85 -5.45 8.43 -2.49
CA GLY A 85 -6.45 7.98 -3.47
C GLY A 85 -6.55 6.46 -3.58
N ALA A 86 -5.62 5.69 -3.04
CA ALA A 86 -5.75 4.24 -2.97
C ALA A 86 -6.71 3.86 -1.82
N VAL A 87 -7.84 3.25 -2.18
CA VAL A 87 -8.94 2.91 -1.26
C VAL A 87 -9.09 1.38 -1.22
N PRO A 88 -8.56 0.71 -0.19
CA PRO A 88 -8.79 -0.72 0.02
C PRO A 88 -10.29 -1.01 0.18
N GLN A 89 -10.77 -2.02 -0.54
CA GLN A 89 -12.18 -2.40 -0.53
C GLN A 89 -12.54 -3.20 0.74
N PRO A 90 -13.84 -3.29 1.12
CA PRO A 90 -14.29 -4.07 2.26
C PRO A 90 -13.71 -5.49 2.28
N GLY A 91 -13.36 -5.98 3.49
CA GLY A 91 -12.69 -7.27 3.68
C GLY A 91 -11.16 -7.19 3.65
N TRP A 92 -10.59 -6.02 3.42
CA TRP A 92 -9.12 -5.86 3.39
C TRP A 92 -8.46 -6.16 4.75
N ILE A 93 -9.18 -5.91 5.85
CA ILE A 93 -8.66 -6.14 7.22
C ILE A 93 -8.41 -7.63 7.42
N ASP A 94 -9.44 -8.46 7.15
CA ASP A 94 -9.34 -9.91 7.30
C ASP A 94 -8.30 -10.51 6.34
N ALA A 95 -8.24 -10.01 5.11
CA ALA A 95 -7.27 -10.44 4.12
C ALA A 95 -5.83 -10.11 4.54
N ALA A 96 -5.59 -8.90 5.07
CA ALA A 96 -4.29 -8.48 5.54
C ALA A 96 -3.88 -9.25 6.80
N ASP A 97 -4.78 -9.39 7.78
CA ASP A 97 -4.50 -10.10 9.02
C ASP A 97 -4.20 -11.58 8.76
N HIS A 98 -5.01 -12.26 7.96
CA HIS A 98 -4.75 -13.64 7.57
C HIS A 98 -3.41 -13.80 6.84
N PHE A 99 -3.08 -12.87 5.93
CA PHE A 99 -1.78 -12.89 5.24
C PHE A 99 -0.61 -12.72 6.22
N MET A 100 -0.70 -11.77 7.14
CA MET A 100 0.33 -11.51 8.14
C MET A 100 0.54 -12.74 9.04
N GLN A 101 -0.54 -13.29 9.61
CA GLN A 101 -0.48 -14.48 10.47
C GLN A 101 0.11 -15.70 9.74
N SER A 102 -0.34 -15.98 8.51
CA SER A 102 0.17 -17.10 7.72
C SER A 102 1.65 -16.94 7.37
N THR A 103 2.12 -15.72 7.16
CA THR A 103 3.53 -15.42 6.87
C THR A 103 4.39 -15.53 8.11
N ASP A 104 3.91 -15.08 9.27
CA ASP A 104 4.64 -15.18 10.55
C ASP A 104 4.87 -16.63 10.94
N VAL A 105 3.88 -17.51 10.74
CA VAL A 105 4.03 -18.97 10.96
C VAL A 105 5.11 -19.59 10.07
N LEU A 106 5.31 -19.08 8.85
CA LEU A 106 6.32 -19.54 7.90
C LEU A 106 7.71 -18.88 8.10
N GLY A 107 7.94 -18.17 9.22
CA GLY A 107 9.21 -17.52 9.53
C GLY A 107 9.33 -16.07 9.03
N GLY A 108 8.23 -15.41 8.75
CA GLY A 108 8.08 -13.94 8.63
C GLY A 108 8.73 -13.26 7.42
N ALA A 109 9.87 -13.73 6.94
CA ALA A 109 10.69 -13.00 5.95
C ALA A 109 10.39 -13.34 4.49
N ALA A 110 9.49 -14.28 4.22
CA ALA A 110 9.46 -14.93 2.90
C ALA A 110 8.63 -14.21 1.85
N ARG A 111 7.57 -13.45 2.21
CA ARG A 111 6.58 -12.93 1.24
C ARG A 111 6.08 -11.54 1.59
N ALA A 112 5.80 -10.77 0.55
CA ALA A 112 5.02 -9.54 0.60
C ALA A 112 3.68 -9.77 -0.12
N ALA A 113 2.72 -8.87 0.04
CA ALA A 113 1.46 -8.92 -0.70
C ALA A 113 1.11 -7.57 -1.32
N VAL A 114 0.35 -7.62 -2.41
CA VAL A 114 -0.28 -6.45 -3.03
C VAL A 114 -1.78 -6.71 -3.16
N PHE A 115 -2.57 -5.65 -3.16
CA PHE A 115 -4.00 -5.74 -3.44
C PHE A 115 -4.25 -6.09 -4.91
N ARG A 116 -5.44 -6.59 -5.23
CA ARG A 116 -5.87 -6.71 -6.63
C ARG A 116 -5.91 -5.33 -7.29
N PRO A 117 -5.56 -5.23 -8.58
CA PRO A 117 -5.67 -3.96 -9.30
C PRO A 117 -7.14 -3.51 -9.40
N PRO A 118 -7.38 -2.20 -9.52
CA PRO A 118 -8.72 -1.67 -9.74
C PRO A 118 -9.31 -2.26 -11.04
N GLY A 119 -10.59 -2.62 -10.99
CA GLY A 119 -11.31 -3.20 -12.14
C GLY A 119 -11.21 -4.73 -12.29
N ALA A 120 -10.54 -5.43 -11.39
CA ALA A 120 -10.65 -6.88 -11.27
C ALA A 120 -12.02 -7.22 -10.65
N VAL A 121 -13.06 -7.23 -11.46
CA VAL A 121 -14.45 -7.48 -11.04
C VAL A 121 -14.60 -8.94 -10.66
N ASP A 122 -15.24 -9.17 -9.53
CA ASP A 122 -15.65 -10.50 -9.04
C ASP A 122 -16.85 -10.98 -9.88
N HIS A 123 -16.60 -11.38 -11.12
CA HIS A 123 -17.63 -12.05 -11.91
C HIS A 123 -17.68 -13.53 -11.51
N LEU A 124 -18.76 -13.92 -10.87
CA LEU A 124 -19.08 -15.29 -10.49
C LEU A 124 -19.10 -16.28 -11.68
N ARG A 125 -19.03 -15.80 -12.93
CA ARG A 125 -18.85 -16.58 -14.17
C ARG A 125 -18.11 -15.74 -15.22
N PRO A 126 -16.78 -15.77 -15.27
CA PRO A 126 -16.06 -15.08 -16.34
C PRO A 126 -16.37 -15.73 -17.70
N THR A 127 -16.65 -14.91 -18.71
CA THR A 127 -16.71 -15.37 -20.10
C THR A 127 -15.32 -15.82 -20.58
N LEU A 128 -15.26 -16.71 -21.58
CA LEU A 128 -13.97 -17.18 -22.12
C LEU A 128 -13.04 -16.04 -22.56
N GLY A 129 -13.60 -14.92 -23.05
CA GLY A 129 -12.85 -13.72 -23.40
C GLY A 129 -12.25 -13.00 -22.21
N GLU A 130 -12.99 -12.95 -21.09
CA GLU A 130 -12.52 -12.35 -19.83
C GLU A 130 -11.46 -13.23 -19.15
N VAL A 131 -11.58 -14.54 -19.22
CA VAL A 131 -10.52 -15.47 -18.77
C VAL A 131 -9.23 -15.23 -19.56
N PHE A 132 -9.33 -15.04 -20.88
CA PHE A 132 -8.15 -14.74 -21.73
C PHE A 132 -7.57 -13.34 -21.44
N ALA A 133 -8.42 -12.35 -21.18
CA ALA A 133 -8.00 -11.00 -20.79
C ALA A 133 -7.36 -11.00 -19.39
N LEU A 134 -7.90 -11.77 -18.44
CA LEU A 134 -7.34 -11.97 -17.10
C LEU A 134 -6.00 -12.73 -17.15
N LEU A 135 -5.88 -13.76 -17.97
CA LEU A 135 -4.62 -14.47 -18.19
C LEU A 135 -3.58 -13.57 -18.83
N ARG A 136 -3.96 -12.73 -19.80
CA ARG A 136 -3.06 -11.80 -20.47
C ARG A 136 -2.66 -10.64 -19.55
N SER A 137 -3.54 -10.12 -18.72
CA SER A 137 -3.21 -9.11 -17.70
C SER A 137 -2.37 -9.70 -16.56
N ALA A 138 -2.63 -10.93 -16.16
CA ALA A 138 -1.82 -11.65 -15.17
C ALA A 138 -0.41 -11.98 -15.72
N TRP A 139 -0.25 -12.13 -17.02
CA TRP A 139 1.05 -12.39 -17.67
C TRP A 139 1.78 -11.13 -18.15
N GLY A 140 1.07 -10.01 -18.35
CA GLY A 140 1.61 -8.78 -18.96
C GLY A 140 2.04 -7.69 -17.98
N SER A 141 1.38 -7.55 -16.86
CA SER A 141 1.67 -6.50 -15.88
C SER A 141 2.02 -7.12 -14.55
N GLY A 142 3.28 -6.99 -14.14
CA GLY A 142 3.68 -7.30 -12.76
C GLY A 142 2.93 -6.40 -11.75
N PRO A 143 3.08 -6.69 -10.43
CA PRO A 143 2.50 -5.82 -9.40
C PRO A 143 2.93 -4.38 -9.63
N GLY A 144 1.95 -3.46 -9.57
CA GLY A 144 2.18 -2.03 -9.77
C GLY A 144 2.13 -1.24 -8.45
N PRO A 145 2.69 -0.01 -8.44
CA PRO A 145 2.73 0.82 -7.23
C PRO A 145 1.34 1.23 -6.73
N ASP A 146 0.35 1.27 -7.61
CA ASP A 146 -1.03 1.67 -7.27
C ASP A 146 -1.82 0.57 -6.55
N GLN A 147 -1.27 -0.64 -6.47
CA GLN A 147 -1.90 -1.76 -5.77
C GLN A 147 -1.62 -1.77 -4.26
N GLY A 148 -0.80 -0.83 -3.76
CA GLY A 148 -0.31 -0.88 -2.38
C GLY A 148 0.62 -2.07 -2.15
N LEU A 149 1.36 -2.03 -1.05
CA LEU A 149 2.30 -3.09 -0.67
C LEU A 149 2.19 -3.37 0.82
N LEU A 150 1.88 -4.60 1.18
CA LEU A 150 1.94 -5.14 2.54
C LEU A 150 3.19 -6.01 2.68
N ILE A 151 4.08 -5.68 3.62
CA ILE A 151 5.38 -6.34 3.77
C ILE A 151 5.81 -6.37 5.22
N SER A 152 6.43 -7.47 5.67
CA SER A 152 7.05 -7.49 7.00
C SER A 152 8.25 -6.56 7.05
N ARG A 153 8.47 -5.92 8.20
CA ARG A 153 9.65 -5.06 8.41
C ARG A 153 10.94 -5.81 8.12
N GLN A 154 11.02 -7.07 8.59
CA GLN A 154 12.19 -7.91 8.38
C GLN A 154 12.50 -8.09 6.88
N LEU A 155 11.48 -8.39 6.05
CA LEU A 155 11.68 -8.54 4.61
C LEU A 155 12.03 -7.19 3.96
N TYR A 156 11.36 -6.10 4.39
CA TYR A 156 11.60 -4.75 3.88
C TYR A 156 13.07 -4.34 4.09
N GLU A 157 13.59 -4.56 5.29
CA GLU A 157 15.00 -4.27 5.64
C GLU A 157 15.97 -5.20 4.92
N ALA A 158 15.65 -6.51 4.83
CA ALA A 158 16.48 -7.50 4.15
C ALA A 158 16.68 -7.22 2.65
N VAL A 159 15.67 -6.61 1.99
CA VAL A 159 15.80 -6.19 0.58
C VAL A 159 16.33 -4.76 0.41
N GLY A 160 16.67 -4.08 1.51
CA GLY A 160 17.24 -2.73 1.51
C GLY A 160 16.21 -1.60 1.33
N GLY A 161 14.94 -1.85 1.60
CA GLY A 161 13.87 -0.86 1.57
C GLY A 161 13.63 -0.22 0.20
N HIS A 162 12.95 0.91 0.19
CA HIS A 162 12.78 1.72 -1.02
C HIS A 162 14.12 2.35 -1.44
N PRO A 163 14.59 2.12 -2.68
CA PRO A 163 15.78 2.81 -3.16
C PRO A 163 15.50 4.30 -3.36
N PRO A 164 16.52 5.17 -3.31
CA PRO A 164 16.33 6.58 -3.61
C PRO A 164 15.86 6.76 -5.05
N GLY A 165 14.93 7.69 -5.28
CA GLY A 165 14.43 8.04 -6.61
C GLY A 165 12.90 8.07 -6.71
N ALA A 166 12.40 8.55 -7.86
CA ALA A 166 10.97 8.71 -8.12
C ALA A 166 10.25 7.36 -8.37
N ASN A 167 10.95 6.38 -8.94
CA ASN A 167 10.41 5.06 -9.28
C ASN A 167 10.66 4.01 -8.16
N ALA A 168 10.82 4.46 -6.92
CA ALA A 168 11.24 3.65 -5.80
C ALA A 168 10.31 2.46 -5.52
N GLU A 169 9.00 2.63 -5.63
CA GLU A 169 8.01 1.59 -5.42
C GLU A 169 8.14 0.47 -6.46
N THR A 170 8.20 0.83 -7.75
CA THR A 170 8.41 -0.14 -8.84
C THR A 170 9.75 -0.87 -8.66
N ALA A 171 10.80 -0.15 -8.31
CA ALA A 171 12.13 -0.72 -8.09
C ALA A 171 12.13 -1.70 -6.89
N LEU A 172 11.41 -1.39 -5.80
CA LEU A 172 11.24 -2.30 -4.67
C LEU A 172 10.49 -3.57 -5.09
N LEU A 173 9.37 -3.44 -5.83
CA LEU A 173 8.60 -4.57 -6.34
C LEU A 173 9.46 -5.47 -7.25
N HIS A 174 10.27 -4.89 -8.12
CA HIS A 174 11.24 -5.64 -8.95
C HIS A 174 12.28 -6.37 -8.11
N ARG A 175 12.81 -5.74 -7.07
CA ARG A 175 13.80 -6.33 -6.15
C ARG A 175 13.22 -7.49 -5.33
N LEU A 176 11.96 -7.39 -4.91
CA LEU A 176 11.22 -8.48 -4.27
C LEU A 176 11.05 -9.68 -5.22
N GLY A 177 10.76 -9.40 -6.48
CA GLY A 177 10.50 -10.41 -7.50
C GLY A 177 9.13 -11.09 -7.34
N ARG A 178 8.56 -11.53 -8.45
CA ARG A 178 7.18 -12.08 -8.52
C ARG A 178 6.92 -13.27 -7.58
N ARG A 179 7.94 -14.07 -7.29
CA ARG A 179 7.80 -15.26 -6.43
C ARG A 179 7.57 -14.93 -4.95
N ARG A 180 7.98 -13.74 -4.52
CA ARG A 180 7.79 -13.28 -3.13
C ARG A 180 6.57 -12.41 -2.94
N ILE A 181 5.86 -12.05 -4.02
CA ILE A 181 4.69 -11.18 -3.96
C ILE A 181 3.44 -12.03 -4.15
N ALA A 182 2.62 -12.10 -3.11
CA ALA A 182 1.28 -12.65 -3.15
C ALA A 182 0.27 -11.57 -3.55
N MET A 183 -0.88 -11.98 -4.08
CA MET A 183 -2.01 -11.09 -4.33
C MET A 183 -3.07 -11.33 -3.26
N LEU A 184 -3.47 -10.27 -2.55
CA LEU A 184 -4.58 -10.33 -1.62
C LEU A 184 -5.90 -10.55 -2.39
N PRO A 185 -6.88 -11.26 -1.82
CA PRO A 185 -8.17 -11.52 -2.48
C PRO A 185 -9.07 -10.27 -2.59
N VAL A 186 -8.61 -9.11 -2.11
CA VAL A 186 -9.35 -7.85 -2.05
C VAL A 186 -8.71 -6.83 -2.98
N ALA A 187 -9.53 -6.04 -3.67
CA ALA A 187 -9.07 -4.99 -4.57
C ALA A 187 -8.78 -3.68 -3.83
N VAL A 188 -7.95 -2.86 -4.45
CA VAL A 188 -7.84 -1.43 -4.14
C VAL A 188 -8.43 -0.65 -5.31
N THR A 189 -9.27 0.35 -5.03
CA THR A 189 -9.74 1.31 -6.04
C THR A 189 -8.93 2.59 -5.95
N LEU A 190 -8.76 3.27 -7.08
CA LEU A 190 -8.10 4.56 -7.12
C LEU A 190 -9.14 5.66 -7.27
N THR A 191 -9.19 6.57 -6.31
CA THR A 191 -9.95 7.81 -6.49
C THR A 191 -9.21 8.66 -7.52
N ARG A 192 -9.89 9.00 -8.62
CA ARG A 192 -9.32 9.84 -9.67
C ARG A 192 -8.96 11.21 -9.06
N LYS A 193 -7.75 11.69 -9.34
CA LYS A 193 -7.44 13.10 -9.15
C LYS A 193 -8.31 13.87 -10.14
N ASP A 194 -9.36 14.54 -9.67
CA ASP A 194 -10.06 15.52 -10.50
C ASP A 194 -9.06 16.64 -10.80
N ASN A 195 -8.84 16.84 -12.08
CA ASN A 195 -7.88 17.79 -12.64
C ASN A 195 -8.43 19.19 -12.55
#